data_5312e03ead37915fda7ec75d1f9a284d
#
_entry.id   5312e03ead37915fda7ec75d1f9a284d
#
_cell.length_a   1.000
_cell.length_b   1.000
_cell.length_c   1.000
_cell.angle_alpha   90.00
_cell.angle_beta   90.00
_cell.angle_gamma   90.00
#
_symmetry.space_group_name_H-M   'P 1'
#
loop_
_entity.id
_entity.type
_entity.pdbx_description
1 polymer ?
#
loop_
_entity_poly.entity_id
_entity_poly.type
_entity_poly.pdbx_seq_one_letter_code
_entity_poly.pdbx_strand_id
1 'polypeptide(L)'
;MSAGADNVSFKPFNMVWRKQMRKRSVVAPDWWDYTTINEDLVADVAKLTVKDMEQLSRPGFKVVMYDTIEEFYLAEALEYIDAWKQSTPDNPTGICGPIGPTEQLPLVARIVNSLGLNLAKLDAHFWAMDEWVEDGVAVSPDHPMSFSKAVRELCFDRIDPKLRMPEKNMHFPSGSLEDYSKSYDQFNCLVMQGGQGDTKHWAFNDPVRREGKYADNPPSPEEFRKLGTRIVDLHPMTVMQNARTSGGGNIALVPTTAATVGPKETWKAKKVSIWQAGCHDNAFGMRLTTLMISKKIADSAVPMSLLADHPNVQFNFYRPGIGPCAVEMH
;
A
#
# COMPACT_ATOMS: atom_id res chain seq x y z
N MET A 1 -41.93 -11.27 21.49
CA MET A 1 -41.01 -12.39 21.20
C MET A 1 -39.71 -11.77 20.73
N SER A 2 -38.72 -11.68 21.63
CA SER A 2 -37.41 -11.04 21.37
C SER A 2 -36.51 -12.12 20.75
N ALA A 3 -36.05 -11.86 19.52
CA ALA A 3 -35.05 -12.69 18.90
C ALA A 3 -33.68 -12.37 19.53
N GLY A 4 -33.08 -13.40 20.13
CA GLY A 4 -31.78 -13.31 20.77
C GLY A 4 -30.68 -13.05 19.74
N ALA A 5 -29.83 -12.07 20.04
CA ALA A 5 -28.57 -11.86 19.33
C ALA A 5 -27.61 -12.99 19.76
N ASP A 6 -27.32 -13.91 18.85
CA ASP A 6 -26.26 -14.89 19.04
C ASP A 6 -24.90 -14.16 19.09
N ASN A 7 -24.42 -13.97 20.32
CA ASN A 7 -23.07 -13.54 20.61
C ASN A 7 -22.10 -14.65 20.14
N VAL A 8 -21.44 -14.44 19.01
CA VAL A 8 -20.31 -15.26 18.60
C VAL A 8 -19.18 -15.03 19.59
N SER A 9 -19.10 -15.91 20.57
CA SER A 9 -18.06 -15.93 21.60
C SER A 9 -16.77 -16.46 20.97
N PHE A 10 -15.88 -15.57 20.55
CA PHE A 10 -14.51 -15.93 20.23
C PHE A 10 -13.76 -16.22 21.53
N LYS A 11 -13.28 -17.45 21.68
CA LYS A 11 -12.40 -17.81 22.81
C LYS A 11 -11.13 -16.95 22.74
N PRO A 12 -10.61 -16.45 23.87
CA PRO A 12 -9.36 -15.70 23.89
C PRO A 12 -8.22 -16.59 23.37
N PHE A 13 -7.49 -16.10 22.40
CA PHE A 13 -6.36 -16.78 21.79
C PHE A 13 -5.19 -16.79 22.78
N ASN A 14 -5.10 -17.84 23.61
CA ASN A 14 -3.90 -18.10 24.43
C ASN A 14 -2.82 -18.69 23.53
N MET A 15 -2.02 -17.82 22.93
CA MET A 15 -0.94 -18.19 22.05
C MET A 15 0.30 -18.60 22.86
N VAL A 16 0.34 -19.86 23.31
CA VAL A 16 1.57 -20.47 23.77
C VAL A 16 2.39 -20.83 22.52
N TRP A 17 3.32 -19.98 22.15
CA TRP A 17 4.25 -20.23 21.04
C TRP A 17 5.14 -21.43 21.38
N ARG A 18 4.77 -22.64 20.96
CA ARG A 18 5.76 -23.68 20.73
C ARG A 18 6.63 -23.22 19.59
N LYS A 19 7.96 -23.31 19.75
CA LYS A 19 9.00 -23.00 18.76
C LYS A 19 8.90 -24.01 17.60
N GLN A 20 7.82 -23.96 16.84
CA GLN A 20 7.62 -24.76 15.63
C GLN A 20 8.32 -23.99 14.51
N MET A 21 9.27 -24.64 13.84
CA MET A 21 9.91 -24.03 12.66
C MET A 21 8.85 -23.62 11.67
N ARG A 22 8.86 -22.35 11.27
CA ARG A 22 7.94 -21.85 10.25
C ARG A 22 8.18 -22.57 8.94
N LYS A 23 7.11 -22.97 8.28
CA LYS A 23 7.21 -23.61 6.96
C LYS A 23 7.83 -22.66 5.94
N ARG A 24 8.33 -23.23 4.84
CA ARG A 24 8.83 -22.46 3.72
C ARG A 24 7.68 -21.92 2.88
N SER A 25 7.94 -20.80 2.18
CA SER A 25 7.01 -20.31 1.16
C SER A 25 6.70 -21.37 0.12
N VAL A 26 5.45 -21.41 -0.30
CA VAL A 26 4.97 -22.32 -1.36
C VAL A 26 5.51 -21.91 -2.73
N VAL A 27 5.68 -20.59 -2.95
CA VAL A 27 6.04 -20.03 -4.27
C VAL A 27 7.52 -19.69 -4.36
N ALA A 28 8.10 -19.17 -3.26
CA ALA A 28 9.47 -18.68 -3.21
C ALA A 28 10.17 -19.19 -1.92
N PRO A 29 10.72 -20.43 -1.92
CA PRO A 29 11.25 -21.08 -0.71
C PRO A 29 12.35 -20.30 0.02
N ASP A 30 13.04 -19.40 -0.70
CA ASP A 30 14.11 -18.56 -0.16
C ASP A 30 13.61 -17.21 0.35
N TRP A 31 12.29 -17.02 0.44
CA TRP A 31 11.64 -15.81 0.92
C TRP A 31 10.65 -16.12 2.04
N TRP A 32 10.35 -15.10 2.83
CA TRP A 32 9.16 -15.07 3.67
C TRP A 32 7.98 -14.56 2.85
N ASP A 33 6.78 -15.03 3.14
CA ASP A 33 5.52 -14.49 2.64
C ASP A 33 4.34 -15.00 3.47
N TYR A 34 3.13 -14.58 3.12
CA TYR A 34 1.91 -14.94 3.84
C TYR A 34 1.62 -16.45 3.88
N THR A 35 2.22 -17.27 3.00
CA THR A 35 2.06 -18.74 3.03
C THR A 35 2.82 -19.39 4.18
N THR A 36 3.70 -18.63 4.86
CA THR A 36 4.50 -19.09 6.00
C THR A 36 3.87 -18.81 7.36
N ILE A 37 2.70 -18.15 7.42
CA ILE A 37 2.00 -17.80 8.65
C ILE A 37 1.20 -18.99 9.21
N ASN A 38 0.55 -18.78 10.37
CA ASN A 38 -0.24 -19.80 11.05
C ASN A 38 -1.43 -20.26 10.21
N GLU A 39 -1.63 -21.58 10.09
CA GLU A 39 -2.69 -22.21 9.29
C GLU A 39 -4.09 -21.96 9.86
N ASP A 40 -4.23 -21.87 11.18
CA ASP A 40 -5.52 -21.57 11.79
C ASP A 40 -5.99 -20.16 11.40
N LEU A 41 -5.05 -19.20 11.37
CA LEU A 41 -5.35 -17.85 10.90
C LEU A 41 -5.77 -17.86 9.42
N VAL A 42 -5.08 -18.61 8.58
CA VAL A 42 -5.42 -18.77 7.15
C VAL A 42 -6.83 -19.36 7.01
N ALA A 43 -7.16 -20.39 7.79
CA ALA A 43 -8.47 -21.01 7.76
C ALA A 43 -9.60 -20.08 8.24
N ASP A 44 -9.34 -19.27 9.25
CA ASP A 44 -10.32 -18.28 9.75
C ASP A 44 -10.55 -17.15 8.73
N VAL A 45 -9.49 -16.67 8.09
CA VAL A 45 -9.58 -15.66 7.03
C VAL A 45 -10.44 -16.12 5.86
N ALA A 46 -10.27 -17.38 5.43
CA ALA A 46 -11.02 -17.94 4.30
C ALA A 46 -12.54 -18.01 4.53
N LYS A 47 -12.99 -17.99 5.80
CA LYS A 47 -14.41 -18.02 6.19
C LYS A 47 -15.05 -16.64 6.22
N LEU A 48 -14.26 -15.55 6.24
CA LEU A 48 -14.82 -14.21 6.36
C LEU A 48 -15.66 -13.85 5.14
N THR A 49 -16.84 -13.37 5.40
CA THR A 49 -17.70 -12.75 4.38
C THR A 49 -17.34 -11.27 4.19
N VAL A 50 -17.85 -10.65 3.14
CA VAL A 50 -17.73 -9.19 2.93
C VAL A 50 -18.37 -8.43 4.09
N LYS A 51 -19.51 -8.92 4.59
CA LYS A 51 -20.21 -8.32 5.75
C LYS A 51 -19.38 -8.39 7.02
N ASP A 52 -18.63 -9.47 7.23
CA ASP A 52 -17.72 -9.56 8.39
C ASP A 52 -16.59 -8.53 8.28
N MET A 53 -16.05 -8.31 7.08
CA MET A 53 -15.00 -7.31 6.85
C MET A 53 -15.46 -5.90 7.23
N GLU A 54 -16.71 -5.52 6.94
CA GLU A 54 -17.26 -4.20 7.30
C GLU A 54 -17.21 -3.94 8.81
N GLN A 55 -17.31 -5.00 9.62
CA GLN A 55 -17.35 -4.92 11.07
C GLN A 55 -15.97 -4.94 11.73
N LEU A 56 -14.88 -5.06 10.94
CA LEU A 56 -13.52 -5.14 11.45
C LEU A 56 -12.90 -3.80 11.83
N SER A 57 -13.62 -2.69 11.68
CA SER A 57 -13.17 -1.37 12.15
C SER A 57 -12.95 -1.35 13.66
N ARG A 58 -11.94 -0.59 14.10
CA ARG A 58 -11.63 -0.35 15.52
C ARG A 58 -10.99 1.04 15.69
N PRO A 59 -10.80 1.53 16.92
CA PRO A 59 -10.04 2.77 17.12
C PRO A 59 -8.67 2.70 16.43
N GLY A 60 -8.40 3.69 15.58
CA GLY A 60 -7.18 3.76 14.76
C GLY A 60 -7.20 2.94 13.45
N PHE A 61 -8.24 2.17 13.19
CA PHE A 61 -8.41 1.42 11.95
C PHE A 61 -9.85 1.49 11.43
N LYS A 62 -10.05 1.97 10.21
CA LYS A 62 -11.35 2.03 9.54
C LYS A 62 -11.37 1.11 8.32
N VAL A 63 -12.51 0.46 8.12
CA VAL A 63 -12.89 -0.22 6.88
C VAL A 63 -14.00 0.60 6.25
N VAL A 64 -13.81 0.98 4.99
CA VAL A 64 -14.79 1.76 4.21
C VAL A 64 -15.12 0.98 2.94
N MET A 65 -16.40 0.86 2.64
CA MET A 65 -16.90 0.19 1.44
C MET A 65 -17.56 1.20 0.52
N TYR A 66 -17.28 1.07 -0.76
CA TYR A 66 -17.90 1.84 -1.84
C TYR A 66 -18.69 0.89 -2.73
N ASP A 67 -19.90 1.28 -3.12
CA ASP A 67 -20.79 0.43 -3.89
C ASP A 67 -20.62 0.63 -5.41
N THR A 68 -20.09 1.77 -5.83
CA THR A 68 -19.74 2.06 -7.22
C THR A 68 -18.26 2.31 -7.40
N ILE A 69 -17.71 1.97 -8.56
CA ILE A 69 -16.30 2.18 -8.85
C ILE A 69 -15.98 3.67 -9.02
N GLU A 70 -16.94 4.45 -9.49
CA GLU A 70 -16.83 5.89 -9.67
C GLU A 70 -16.69 6.61 -8.32
N GLU A 71 -17.51 6.24 -7.31
CA GLU A 71 -17.38 6.78 -5.95
C GLU A 71 -16.05 6.40 -5.33
N PHE A 72 -15.60 5.17 -5.55
CA PHE A 72 -14.32 4.67 -5.07
C PHE A 72 -13.16 5.53 -5.60
N TYR A 73 -13.03 5.67 -6.92
CA TYR A 73 -11.93 6.45 -7.51
C TYR A 73 -12.06 7.96 -7.25
N LEU A 74 -13.29 8.49 -7.17
CA LEU A 74 -13.49 9.88 -6.80
C LEU A 74 -13.02 10.14 -5.36
N ALA A 75 -13.37 9.29 -4.42
CA ALA A 75 -12.96 9.42 -3.02
C ALA A 75 -11.43 9.26 -2.88
N GLU A 76 -10.81 8.37 -3.64
CA GLU A 76 -9.36 8.21 -3.71
C GLU A 76 -8.67 9.48 -4.23
N ALA A 77 -9.19 10.09 -5.29
CA ALA A 77 -8.69 11.35 -5.84
C ALA A 77 -8.85 12.52 -4.88
N LEU A 78 -9.94 12.57 -4.12
CA LEU A 78 -10.21 13.64 -3.16
C LEU A 78 -9.21 13.66 -1.99
N GLU A 79 -8.57 12.56 -1.65
CA GLU A 79 -7.49 12.58 -0.64
C GLU A 79 -6.31 13.46 -1.08
N TYR A 80 -5.97 13.50 -2.37
CA TYR A 80 -4.97 14.42 -2.92
C TYR A 80 -5.41 15.87 -2.73
N ILE A 81 -6.64 16.16 -3.12
CA ILE A 81 -7.20 17.51 -3.07
C ILE A 81 -7.25 18.01 -1.63
N ASP A 82 -7.71 17.16 -0.70
CA ASP A 82 -7.83 17.54 0.71
C ASP A 82 -6.45 17.72 1.36
N ALA A 83 -5.45 16.92 1.01
CA ALA A 83 -4.09 17.10 1.49
C ALA A 83 -3.47 18.42 0.97
N TRP A 84 -3.65 18.72 -0.32
CA TRP A 84 -3.09 19.92 -0.93
C TRP A 84 -3.82 21.21 -0.50
N LYS A 85 -5.13 21.16 -0.27
CA LYS A 85 -5.89 22.32 0.24
C LYS A 85 -5.51 22.74 1.66
N GLN A 86 -4.91 21.85 2.44
CA GLN A 86 -4.41 22.15 3.78
C GLN A 86 -3.00 22.75 3.76
N SER A 87 -2.32 22.74 2.60
CA SER A 87 -0.98 23.27 2.46
C SER A 87 -0.98 24.80 2.44
N THR A 88 0.02 25.37 3.08
CA THR A 88 0.34 26.80 3.03
C THR A 88 1.86 26.98 3.04
N PRO A 89 2.40 28.13 2.58
CA PRO A 89 3.84 28.37 2.63
C PRO A 89 4.44 28.30 4.05
N ASP A 90 3.66 28.60 5.09
CA ASP A 90 4.09 28.51 6.49
C ASP A 90 3.96 27.09 7.06
N ASN A 91 3.17 26.22 6.43
CA ASN A 91 2.96 24.84 6.82
C ASN A 91 2.74 23.98 5.58
N PRO A 92 3.80 23.68 4.83
CA PRO A 92 3.69 22.86 3.62
C PRO A 92 3.22 21.44 3.92
N THR A 93 2.21 21.00 3.19
CA THR A 93 1.65 19.65 3.31
C THR A 93 1.55 18.96 1.97
N GLY A 94 1.42 17.65 2.00
CA GLY A 94 1.25 16.87 0.79
C GLY A 94 0.77 15.45 1.03
N ILE A 95 0.83 14.69 -0.04
CA ILE A 95 0.42 13.28 -0.09
C ILE A 95 1.52 12.44 -0.72
N CYS A 96 1.78 11.27 -0.17
CA CYS A 96 2.54 10.24 -0.84
C CYS A 96 1.55 9.32 -1.55
N GLY A 97 1.74 9.12 -2.86
CA GLY A 97 0.83 8.35 -3.69
C GLY A 97 1.51 7.26 -4.50
N PRO A 98 0.77 6.17 -4.79
CA PRO A 98 1.25 5.06 -5.59
C PRO A 98 1.19 5.36 -7.09
N ILE A 99 1.92 4.58 -7.87
CA ILE A 99 1.70 4.40 -9.30
C ILE A 99 1.25 2.94 -9.51
N GLY A 100 0.01 2.71 -9.21
CA GLY A 100 -0.71 1.45 -9.23
C GLY A 100 -1.44 1.23 -7.90
N PRO A 101 -2.73 1.55 -7.87
CA PRO A 101 -3.63 1.99 -8.96
C PRO A 101 -3.30 3.40 -9.50
N THR A 102 -3.82 3.71 -10.69
CA THR A 102 -3.58 4.99 -11.40
C THR A 102 -4.85 5.70 -11.82
N GLU A 103 -6.01 5.08 -11.68
CA GLU A 103 -7.29 5.55 -12.18
C GLU A 103 -7.74 6.87 -11.54
N GLN A 104 -7.33 7.13 -10.31
CA GLN A 104 -7.58 8.39 -9.60
C GLN A 104 -6.78 9.58 -10.17
N LEU A 105 -5.59 9.33 -10.74
CA LEU A 105 -4.67 10.40 -11.14
C LEU A 105 -5.24 11.38 -12.18
N PRO A 106 -5.91 10.95 -13.27
CA PRO A 106 -6.59 11.86 -14.18
C PRO A 106 -7.74 12.64 -13.53
N LEU A 107 -8.41 12.06 -12.52
CA LEU A 107 -9.47 12.74 -11.76
C LEU A 107 -8.86 13.85 -10.89
N VAL A 108 -7.73 13.59 -10.24
CA VAL A 108 -6.98 14.61 -9.46
C VAL A 108 -6.70 15.82 -10.34
N ALA A 109 -6.10 15.63 -11.52
CA ALA A 109 -5.78 16.73 -12.45
C ALA A 109 -7.02 17.51 -12.85
N ARG A 110 -8.12 16.81 -13.18
CA ARG A 110 -9.39 17.44 -13.55
C ARG A 110 -9.94 18.29 -12.39
N ILE A 111 -9.93 17.77 -11.17
CA ILE A 111 -10.45 18.48 -10.00
C ILE A 111 -9.61 19.71 -9.69
N VAL A 112 -8.27 19.62 -9.72
CA VAL A 112 -7.35 20.76 -9.56
C VAL A 112 -7.67 21.86 -10.55
N ASN A 113 -7.82 21.53 -11.84
CA ASN A 113 -8.17 22.49 -12.88
C ASN A 113 -9.56 23.12 -12.66
N SER A 114 -10.55 22.30 -12.34
CA SER A 114 -11.93 22.76 -12.14
C SER A 114 -12.08 23.71 -10.95
N LEU A 115 -11.31 23.47 -9.88
CA LEU A 115 -11.31 24.32 -8.68
C LEU A 115 -10.39 25.53 -8.80
N GLY A 116 -9.54 25.61 -9.84
CA GLY A 116 -8.49 26.61 -9.93
C GLY A 116 -7.47 26.51 -8.79
N LEU A 117 -7.23 25.29 -8.29
CA LEU A 117 -6.37 25.06 -7.11
C LEU A 117 -4.90 25.26 -7.49
N ASN A 118 -4.31 26.38 -7.05
CA ASN A 118 -2.94 26.72 -7.38
C ASN A 118 -1.95 26.06 -6.43
N LEU A 119 -1.40 24.91 -6.84
CA LEU A 119 -0.50 24.10 -6.03
C LEU A 119 0.83 24.79 -5.72
N ALA A 120 1.30 25.66 -6.62
CA ALA A 120 2.50 26.46 -6.39
C ALA A 120 2.30 27.50 -5.28
N LYS A 121 1.16 28.20 -5.28
CA LYS A 121 0.84 29.19 -4.24
C LYS A 121 0.59 28.58 -2.87
N LEU A 122 0.08 27.35 -2.86
CA LEU A 122 -0.15 26.60 -1.63
C LEU A 122 1.13 25.99 -1.06
N ASP A 123 2.21 25.97 -1.83
CA ASP A 123 3.42 25.20 -1.51
C ASP A 123 3.08 23.72 -1.21
N ALA A 124 2.25 23.13 -2.08
CA ALA A 124 1.80 21.75 -1.95
C ALA A 124 2.89 20.78 -2.39
N HIS A 125 2.96 19.61 -1.74
CA HIS A 125 3.98 18.59 -2.00
C HIS A 125 3.38 17.25 -2.43
N PHE A 126 4.17 16.48 -3.19
CA PHE A 126 3.85 15.12 -3.59
C PHE A 126 5.09 14.23 -3.43
N TRP A 127 4.89 13.00 -2.95
CA TRP A 127 5.90 11.95 -2.94
C TRP A 127 5.41 10.76 -3.77
N ALA A 128 6.22 10.31 -4.74
CA ALA A 128 6.02 9.00 -5.34
C ALA A 128 6.53 7.93 -4.39
N MET A 129 5.80 6.82 -4.24
CA MET A 129 6.20 5.74 -3.33
C MET A 129 7.46 5.02 -3.77
N ASP A 130 7.56 4.77 -5.06
CA ASP A 130 8.53 3.85 -5.63
C ASP A 130 9.06 4.36 -6.97
N GLU A 131 10.21 3.84 -7.38
CA GLU A 131 10.70 3.85 -8.75
C GLU A 131 11.53 2.59 -9.01
N TRP A 132 11.47 2.09 -10.23
CA TRP A 132 12.26 0.94 -10.65
C TRP A 132 13.75 1.27 -10.69
N VAL A 133 14.57 0.26 -10.42
CA VAL A 133 16.03 0.37 -10.42
C VAL A 133 16.62 -0.74 -11.28
N GLU A 134 17.56 -0.37 -12.16
CA GLU A 134 18.39 -1.28 -12.92
C GLU A 134 19.86 -0.88 -12.70
N ASP A 135 20.72 -1.85 -12.49
CA ASP A 135 22.16 -1.63 -12.23
C ASP A 135 22.45 -0.61 -11.11
N GLY A 136 21.58 -0.59 -10.09
CA GLY A 136 21.73 0.30 -8.92
C GLY A 136 21.28 1.74 -9.15
N VAL A 137 20.73 2.06 -10.31
CA VAL A 137 20.27 3.40 -10.71
C VAL A 137 18.78 3.35 -11.05
N ALA A 138 18.04 4.39 -10.68
CA ALA A 138 16.65 4.52 -11.09
C ALA A 138 16.53 4.53 -12.63
N VAL A 139 15.51 3.83 -13.14
CA VAL A 139 15.29 3.76 -14.59
C VAL A 139 15.07 5.15 -15.20
N SER A 140 15.47 5.30 -16.48
CA SER A 140 15.18 6.52 -17.22
C SER A 140 13.66 6.78 -17.29
N PRO A 141 13.23 8.06 -17.32
CA PRO A 141 11.85 8.39 -17.67
C PRO A 141 11.36 7.84 -19.02
N ASP A 142 12.29 7.47 -19.91
CA ASP A 142 11.94 6.81 -21.18
C ASP A 142 11.65 5.31 -21.02
N HIS A 143 11.97 4.73 -19.87
CA HIS A 143 11.66 3.33 -19.61
C HIS A 143 10.14 3.11 -19.59
N PRO A 144 9.60 2.07 -20.27
CA PRO A 144 8.16 1.87 -20.38
C PRO A 144 7.45 1.67 -19.03
N MET A 145 8.17 1.18 -18.02
CA MET A 145 7.67 0.95 -16.67
C MET A 145 7.92 2.11 -15.70
N SER A 146 8.53 3.24 -16.14
CA SER A 146 8.88 4.35 -15.23
C SER A 146 7.65 4.92 -14.52
N PHE A 147 7.69 4.92 -13.20
CA PHE A 147 6.64 5.48 -12.36
C PHE A 147 6.65 7.01 -12.38
N SER A 148 7.83 7.63 -12.40
CA SER A 148 7.95 9.09 -12.48
C SER A 148 7.35 9.63 -13.79
N LYS A 149 7.52 8.93 -14.91
CA LYS A 149 6.85 9.24 -16.17
C LYS A 149 5.33 9.08 -16.03
N ALA A 150 4.88 7.94 -15.54
CA ALA A 150 3.45 7.63 -15.46
C ALA A 150 2.68 8.66 -14.63
N VAL A 151 3.18 9.06 -13.46
CA VAL A 151 2.47 10.06 -12.64
C VAL A 151 2.46 11.44 -13.29
N ARG A 152 3.52 11.81 -14.02
CA ARG A 152 3.55 13.07 -14.77
C ARG A 152 2.50 13.07 -15.86
N GLU A 153 2.51 12.08 -16.73
CA GLU A 153 1.59 11.96 -17.85
C GLU A 153 0.11 11.80 -17.42
N LEU A 154 -0.14 11.10 -16.33
CA LEU A 154 -1.50 10.83 -15.86
C LEU A 154 -2.08 11.95 -14.99
N CYS A 155 -1.24 12.71 -14.30
CA CYS A 155 -1.67 13.76 -13.38
C CYS A 155 -1.04 15.12 -13.68
N PHE A 156 0.25 15.32 -13.39
CA PHE A 156 0.83 16.65 -13.30
C PHE A 156 0.85 17.39 -14.65
N ASP A 157 1.12 16.73 -15.76
CA ASP A 157 1.14 17.34 -17.09
C ASP A 157 -0.25 17.72 -17.59
N ARG A 158 -1.31 17.15 -17.01
CA ARG A 158 -2.72 17.48 -17.28
C ARG A 158 -3.24 18.67 -16.48
N ILE A 159 -2.48 19.12 -15.47
CA ILE A 159 -2.82 20.33 -14.71
C ILE A 159 -2.40 21.57 -15.50
N ASP A 160 -3.27 22.59 -15.53
CA ASP A 160 -2.94 23.89 -16.14
C ASP A 160 -1.57 24.37 -15.60
N PRO A 161 -0.63 24.76 -16.48
CA PRO A 161 0.70 25.21 -16.07
C PRO A 161 0.70 26.31 -14.99
N LYS A 162 -0.34 27.15 -14.96
CA LYS A 162 -0.51 28.22 -13.94
C LYS A 162 -0.88 27.68 -12.56
N LEU A 163 -1.40 26.46 -12.48
CA LEU A 163 -1.86 25.82 -11.24
C LEU A 163 -0.92 24.73 -10.77
N ARG A 164 0.00 24.29 -11.64
CA ARG A 164 0.85 23.13 -11.46
C ARG A 164 1.80 23.26 -10.27
N MET A 165 2.04 22.15 -9.62
CA MET A 165 3.06 21.99 -8.58
C MET A 165 4.46 22.26 -9.16
N PRO A 166 5.32 23.02 -8.46
CA PRO A 166 6.73 23.18 -8.88
C PRO A 166 7.48 21.85 -8.79
N GLU A 167 8.42 21.64 -9.70
CA GLU A 167 9.25 20.42 -9.76
C GLU A 167 9.93 20.11 -8.42
N LYS A 168 10.45 21.12 -7.72
CA LYS A 168 11.10 20.96 -6.41
C LYS A 168 10.19 20.40 -5.31
N ASN A 169 8.87 20.46 -5.50
CA ASN A 169 7.87 19.95 -4.53
C ASN A 169 7.40 18.53 -4.88
N MET A 170 7.89 17.97 -5.99
CA MET A 170 7.63 16.60 -6.41
C MET A 170 8.83 15.73 -6.03
N HIS A 171 8.68 14.86 -5.06
CA HIS A 171 9.73 14.01 -4.51
C HIS A 171 9.64 12.61 -5.10
N PHE A 172 10.68 12.18 -5.80
CA PHE A 172 10.80 10.85 -6.38
C PHE A 172 11.98 10.10 -5.76
N PRO A 173 11.86 8.80 -5.45
CA PRO A 173 12.99 8.00 -4.97
C PRO A 173 13.91 7.56 -6.12
N SER A 174 14.14 8.47 -7.08
CA SER A 174 14.96 8.27 -8.27
C SER A 174 16.31 8.99 -8.23
N GLY A 175 16.51 9.83 -7.22
CA GLY A 175 17.76 10.57 -6.99
C GLY A 175 18.42 10.17 -5.68
N SER A 176 18.74 11.16 -4.85
CA SER A 176 19.22 10.94 -3.50
C SER A 176 18.12 10.38 -2.60
N LEU A 177 18.22 9.10 -2.22
CA LEU A 177 17.28 8.46 -1.29
C LEU A 177 17.35 9.10 0.11
N GLU A 178 18.51 9.66 0.48
CA GLU A 178 18.67 10.40 1.72
C GLU A 178 17.87 11.71 1.71
N ASP A 179 17.92 12.48 0.62
CA ASP A 179 17.15 13.72 0.50
C ASP A 179 15.66 13.44 0.40
N TYR A 180 15.26 12.37 -0.32
CA TYR A 180 13.89 11.90 -0.34
C TYR A 180 13.40 11.56 1.08
N SER A 181 14.16 10.79 1.87
CA SER A 181 13.81 10.45 3.24
C SER A 181 13.74 11.69 4.16
N LYS A 182 14.70 12.64 4.01
CA LYS A 182 14.73 13.89 4.78
C LYS A 182 13.56 14.81 4.46
N SER A 183 13.01 14.77 3.26
CA SER A 183 11.85 15.60 2.88
C SER A 183 10.62 15.34 3.76
N TYR A 184 10.47 14.11 4.30
CA TYR A 184 9.41 13.78 5.27
C TYR A 184 9.64 14.38 6.67
N ASP A 185 10.82 14.93 6.95
CA ASP A 185 11.10 15.69 8.18
C ASP A 185 10.91 17.20 7.96
N GLN A 186 10.97 17.65 6.70
CA GLN A 186 10.83 19.05 6.32
C GLN A 186 9.38 19.44 6.04
N PHE A 187 8.61 18.52 5.47
CA PHE A 187 7.24 18.76 5.03
C PHE A 187 6.27 17.74 5.60
N ASN A 188 5.01 18.13 5.79
CA ASN A 188 4.01 17.29 6.42
C ASN A 188 3.33 16.36 5.40
N CYS A 189 3.66 15.09 5.41
CA CYS A 189 2.88 14.07 4.70
C CYS A 189 1.57 13.81 5.45
N LEU A 190 0.44 14.26 4.89
CA LEU A 190 -0.87 14.07 5.52
C LEU A 190 -1.41 12.67 5.25
N VAL A 191 -1.20 12.15 4.06
CA VAL A 191 -1.68 10.83 3.66
C VAL A 191 -0.56 10.07 2.97
N MET A 192 -0.34 8.84 3.42
CA MET A 192 0.36 7.80 2.67
C MET A 192 -0.71 6.94 2.02
N GLN A 193 -0.99 7.19 0.74
CA GLN A 193 -1.97 6.45 -0.03
C GLN A 193 -1.29 5.30 -0.75
N GLY A 194 -1.90 4.12 -0.82
CA GLY A 194 -1.33 2.98 -1.52
C GLY A 194 -2.33 1.88 -1.82
N GLY A 195 -1.89 0.89 -2.60
CA GLY A 195 -2.57 -0.37 -2.81
C GLY A 195 -1.96 -1.49 -1.97
N GLN A 196 -2.50 -2.69 -2.11
CA GLN A 196 -1.94 -3.91 -1.54
C GLN A 196 -1.46 -4.84 -2.64
N GLY A 197 -0.16 -5.15 -2.63
CA GLY A 197 0.40 -6.12 -3.55
C GLY A 197 0.13 -7.59 -3.19
N ASP A 198 0.51 -8.50 -4.09
CA ASP A 198 0.26 -9.95 -3.92
C ASP A 198 0.99 -10.54 -2.72
N THR A 199 2.16 -10.02 -2.32
CA THR A 199 2.86 -10.38 -1.09
C THR A 199 2.26 -9.77 0.17
N LYS A 200 1.18 -9.00 0.05
CA LYS A 200 0.54 -8.24 1.14
C LYS A 200 1.46 -7.12 1.66
N HIS A 201 2.18 -6.47 0.74
CA HIS A 201 2.97 -5.27 0.98
C HIS A 201 2.17 -3.98 0.73
N TRP A 202 2.70 -2.85 1.23
CA TRP A 202 2.44 -1.52 0.69
C TRP A 202 3.75 -0.96 0.14
N ALA A 203 3.69 -0.09 -0.89
CA ALA A 203 4.88 0.25 -1.65
C ALA A 203 5.62 -1.03 -2.06
N PHE A 204 6.93 -1.05 -2.23
CA PHE A 204 7.67 -2.30 -2.40
C PHE A 204 8.31 -2.80 -1.09
N ASN A 205 7.61 -2.62 0.04
CA ASN A 205 8.03 -3.22 1.31
C ASN A 205 7.67 -4.71 1.36
N ASP A 206 8.28 -5.49 0.48
CA ASP A 206 8.12 -6.95 0.41
C ASP A 206 8.63 -7.64 1.68
N PRO A 207 8.12 -8.85 1.99
CA PRO A 207 8.77 -9.74 2.94
C PRO A 207 10.21 -10.01 2.52
N VAL A 208 11.09 -10.17 3.50
CA VAL A 208 12.53 -10.32 3.25
C VAL A 208 12.92 -11.74 2.82
N ARG A 209 14.14 -11.88 2.28
CA ARG A 209 14.75 -13.20 2.03
C ARG A 209 15.00 -13.96 3.33
N ARG A 210 14.95 -15.29 3.24
CA ARG A 210 15.29 -16.23 4.31
C ARG A 210 16.80 -16.46 4.34
N GLU A 211 17.55 -15.46 4.74
CA GLU A 211 18.99 -15.53 4.78
C GLU A 211 19.57 -14.86 6.03
N GLY A 212 20.81 -15.17 6.35
CA GLY A 212 21.52 -14.62 7.51
C GLY A 212 20.70 -14.74 8.79
N LYS A 213 20.50 -13.64 9.51
CA LYS A 213 19.74 -13.62 10.76
C LYS A 213 18.24 -13.89 10.59
N TYR A 214 17.74 -13.83 9.35
CA TYR A 214 16.33 -14.08 9.01
C TYR A 214 16.09 -15.47 8.39
N ALA A 215 17.06 -16.39 8.46
CA ALA A 215 16.91 -17.73 7.89
C ALA A 215 15.77 -18.55 8.54
N ASP A 216 15.61 -18.42 9.86
CA ASP A 216 14.64 -19.20 10.64
C ASP A 216 13.37 -18.42 11.01
N ASN A 217 13.43 -17.10 11.09
CA ASN A 217 12.30 -16.22 11.39
C ASN A 217 12.41 -14.93 10.59
N PRO A 218 11.29 -14.35 10.13
CA PRO A 218 11.32 -13.04 9.52
C PRO A 218 11.69 -11.96 10.55
N PRO A 219 12.04 -10.73 10.15
CA PRO A 219 12.26 -9.61 11.06
C PRO A 219 11.12 -9.45 12.04
N SER A 220 11.39 -9.04 13.27
CA SER A 220 10.32 -8.62 14.16
C SER A 220 9.60 -7.39 13.57
N PRO A 221 8.34 -7.13 13.98
CA PRO A 221 7.63 -5.92 13.56
C PRO A 221 8.43 -4.64 13.85
N GLU A 222 9.12 -4.56 14.98
CA GLU A 222 9.95 -3.41 15.36
C GLU A 222 11.17 -3.25 14.43
N GLU A 223 11.83 -4.35 14.08
CA GLU A 223 12.97 -4.32 13.14
C GLU A 223 12.52 -3.89 11.75
N PHE A 224 11.40 -4.43 11.26
CA PHE A 224 10.88 -4.08 9.94
C PHE A 224 10.46 -2.60 9.87
N ARG A 225 9.82 -2.07 10.90
CA ARG A 225 9.40 -0.65 10.98
C ARG A 225 10.57 0.34 10.99
N LYS A 226 11.78 -0.09 11.33
CA LYS A 226 12.99 0.76 11.28
C LYS A 226 13.58 0.90 9.88
N LEU A 227 13.12 0.12 8.91
CA LEU A 227 13.60 0.21 7.54
C LEU A 227 13.17 1.55 6.94
N GLY A 228 14.14 2.32 6.48
CA GLY A 228 13.92 3.57 5.74
C GLY A 228 13.79 3.35 4.24
N THR A 229 13.69 4.47 3.51
CA THR A 229 13.73 4.48 2.05
C THR A 229 15.02 3.81 1.56
N ARG A 230 14.89 2.88 0.62
CA ARG A 230 16.02 2.03 0.20
C ARG A 230 15.77 1.37 -1.16
N ILE A 231 16.84 0.88 -1.77
CA ILE A 231 16.75 -0.07 -2.88
C ILE A 231 16.50 -1.46 -2.31
N VAL A 232 15.59 -2.20 -2.93
CA VAL A 232 15.17 -3.55 -2.54
C VAL A 232 15.19 -4.50 -3.73
N ASP A 233 15.55 -5.77 -3.46
CA ASP A 233 15.19 -6.88 -4.34
C ASP A 233 13.70 -7.17 -4.17
N LEU A 234 13.00 -7.41 -5.26
CA LEU A 234 11.58 -7.70 -5.24
C LEU A 234 11.31 -9.19 -5.05
N HIS A 235 10.30 -9.49 -4.27
CA HIS A 235 9.79 -10.84 -4.15
C HIS A 235 9.29 -11.35 -5.51
N PRO A 236 9.52 -12.64 -5.89
CA PRO A 236 9.07 -13.18 -7.18
C PRO A 236 7.57 -12.97 -7.45
N MET A 237 6.72 -13.04 -6.40
CA MET A 237 5.29 -12.73 -6.54
C MET A 237 5.05 -11.28 -6.97
N THR A 238 5.84 -10.33 -6.45
CA THR A 238 5.74 -8.91 -6.81
C THR A 238 6.15 -8.68 -8.26
N VAL A 239 7.20 -9.35 -8.73
CA VAL A 239 7.60 -9.28 -10.13
C VAL A 239 6.49 -9.86 -11.04
N MET A 240 5.92 -11.01 -10.69
CA MET A 240 4.81 -11.62 -11.43
C MET A 240 3.55 -10.75 -11.44
N GLN A 241 3.22 -10.13 -10.30
CA GLN A 241 2.11 -9.20 -10.22
C GLN A 241 2.29 -8.04 -11.21
N ASN A 242 3.45 -7.39 -11.22
CA ASN A 242 3.71 -6.27 -12.10
C ASN A 242 3.77 -6.68 -13.59
N ALA A 243 4.24 -7.87 -13.89
CA ALA A 243 4.13 -8.43 -15.24
C ALA A 243 2.67 -8.53 -15.69
N ARG A 244 1.78 -9.02 -14.81
CA ARG A 244 0.35 -9.18 -15.08
C ARG A 244 -0.39 -7.85 -15.18
N THR A 245 -0.16 -6.92 -14.24
CA THR A 245 -0.93 -5.69 -14.13
C THR A 245 -0.44 -4.57 -15.05
N SER A 246 0.86 -4.55 -15.39
CA SER A 246 1.46 -3.43 -16.12
C SER A 246 2.25 -3.87 -17.35
N GLY A 247 2.78 -5.08 -17.38
CA GLY A 247 3.62 -5.59 -18.47
C GLY A 247 2.90 -6.45 -19.51
N GLY A 248 1.57 -6.55 -19.46
CA GLY A 248 0.80 -7.41 -20.36
C GLY A 248 1.16 -8.89 -20.26
N GLY A 249 1.66 -9.35 -19.10
CA GLY A 249 2.14 -10.71 -18.86
C GLY A 249 3.62 -10.93 -19.21
N ASN A 250 4.30 -9.92 -19.77
CA ASN A 250 5.72 -10.05 -20.13
C ASN A 250 6.61 -9.80 -18.90
N ILE A 251 6.99 -10.86 -18.22
CA ILE A 251 7.84 -10.81 -17.03
C ILE A 251 9.25 -10.27 -17.33
N ALA A 252 9.76 -10.45 -18.54
CA ALA A 252 11.09 -9.97 -18.91
C ALA A 252 11.17 -8.42 -18.98
N LEU A 253 10.03 -7.74 -19.00
CA LEU A 253 9.95 -6.29 -18.98
C LEU A 253 10.05 -5.68 -17.57
N VAL A 254 9.82 -6.50 -16.54
CA VAL A 254 9.71 -6.01 -15.16
C VAL A 254 11.07 -6.03 -14.48
N PRO A 255 11.61 -4.90 -14.03
CA PRO A 255 12.83 -4.88 -13.23
C PRO A 255 12.65 -5.67 -11.93
N THR A 256 13.73 -6.29 -11.45
CA THR A 256 13.72 -7.11 -10.24
C THR A 256 14.14 -6.35 -8.98
N THR A 257 14.50 -5.07 -9.14
CA THR A 257 14.89 -4.17 -8.06
C THR A 257 14.13 -2.85 -8.17
N ALA A 258 13.90 -2.19 -7.04
CA ALA A 258 13.23 -0.91 -6.98
C ALA A 258 13.74 -0.08 -5.78
N ALA A 259 13.66 1.25 -5.90
CA ALA A 259 13.74 2.15 -4.76
C ALA A 259 12.33 2.35 -4.20
N THR A 260 12.17 2.25 -2.89
CA THR A 260 10.85 2.30 -2.24
C THR A 260 10.89 3.12 -0.96
N VAL A 261 9.80 3.85 -0.70
CA VAL A 261 9.56 4.48 0.59
C VAL A 261 9.54 3.44 1.70
N GLY A 262 10.21 3.71 2.81
CA GLY A 262 10.28 2.76 3.91
C GLY A 262 9.13 2.87 4.92
N PRO A 263 8.98 1.86 5.78
CA PRO A 263 8.11 1.96 6.94
C PRO A 263 8.42 3.19 7.81
N LYS A 264 9.70 3.52 8.00
CA LYS A 264 10.12 4.68 8.80
C LYS A 264 9.48 5.99 8.32
N GLU A 265 9.41 6.22 7.02
CA GLU A 265 8.75 7.38 6.41
C GLU A 265 7.23 7.24 6.48
N THR A 266 6.69 6.03 6.28
CA THR A 266 5.25 5.74 6.39
C THR A 266 4.69 6.15 7.75
N TRP A 267 5.42 5.89 8.86
CA TRP A 267 4.99 6.28 10.21
C TRP A 267 5.02 7.79 10.48
N LYS A 268 5.60 8.60 9.58
CA LYS A 268 5.52 10.07 9.66
C LYS A 268 4.22 10.61 9.06
N ALA A 269 3.53 9.84 8.21
CA ALA A 269 2.24 10.25 7.66
C ALA A 269 1.17 10.33 8.76
N LYS A 270 0.26 11.30 8.63
CA LYS A 270 -0.86 11.45 9.59
C LYS A 270 -1.93 10.37 9.41
N LYS A 271 -2.05 9.83 8.20
CA LYS A 271 -2.96 8.76 7.81
C LYS A 271 -2.28 7.83 6.82
N VAL A 272 -2.50 6.53 6.96
CA VAL A 272 -2.22 5.55 5.92
C VAL A 272 -3.56 5.11 5.32
N SER A 273 -3.72 5.26 4.01
CA SER A 273 -4.96 4.99 3.28
C SER A 273 -4.69 3.97 2.18
N ILE A 274 -5.24 2.78 2.33
CA ILE A 274 -5.04 1.67 1.40
C ILE A 274 -6.31 1.47 0.58
N TRP A 275 -6.15 1.50 -0.74
CA TRP A 275 -7.22 1.42 -1.73
C TRP A 275 -7.15 0.10 -2.49
N GLN A 276 -8.25 -0.66 -2.47
CA GLN A 276 -8.31 -2.02 -3.02
C GLN A 276 -9.60 -2.17 -3.82
N ALA A 277 -9.52 -1.87 -5.13
CA ALA A 277 -10.65 -2.03 -6.05
C ALA A 277 -11.05 -3.50 -6.17
N GLY A 278 -10.08 -4.41 -5.99
CA GLY A 278 -10.28 -5.83 -6.24
C GLY A 278 -10.47 -6.10 -7.73
N CYS A 279 -10.41 -7.33 -8.12
CA CYS A 279 -10.80 -7.83 -9.44
C CYS A 279 -11.15 -9.31 -9.30
N HIS A 280 -11.60 -9.73 -8.11
CA HIS A 280 -11.83 -11.11 -7.70
C HIS A 280 -10.56 -11.97 -7.57
N ASP A 281 -9.40 -11.42 -7.84
CA ASP A 281 -8.11 -12.14 -7.87
C ASP A 281 -7.34 -12.08 -6.55
N ASN A 282 -7.75 -11.22 -5.60
CA ASN A 282 -7.09 -11.05 -4.30
C ASN A 282 -8.06 -11.09 -3.11
N ALA A 283 -9.16 -11.80 -3.25
CA ALA A 283 -10.23 -11.91 -2.24
C ALA A 283 -9.70 -12.36 -0.87
N PHE A 284 -8.79 -13.34 -0.85
CA PHE A 284 -8.15 -13.84 0.36
C PHE A 284 -7.24 -12.77 1.00
N GLY A 285 -6.42 -12.09 0.20
CA GLY A 285 -5.48 -11.09 0.70
C GLY A 285 -6.16 -9.90 1.36
N MET A 286 -7.26 -9.41 0.78
CA MET A 286 -8.07 -8.34 1.36
C MET A 286 -8.60 -8.72 2.76
N ARG A 287 -9.11 -9.95 2.92
CA ARG A 287 -9.59 -10.46 4.20
C ARG A 287 -8.46 -10.65 5.21
N LEU A 288 -7.32 -11.21 4.76
CA LEU A 288 -6.18 -11.50 5.61
C LEU A 288 -5.66 -10.23 6.29
N THR A 289 -5.33 -9.22 5.52
CA THR A 289 -4.73 -8.00 6.06
C THR A 289 -5.73 -7.20 6.89
N THR A 290 -7.01 -7.15 6.48
CA THR A 290 -8.07 -6.51 7.26
C THR A 290 -8.24 -7.18 8.63
N LEU A 291 -8.28 -8.52 8.67
CA LEU A 291 -8.39 -9.26 9.95
C LEU A 291 -7.17 -9.05 10.83
N MET A 292 -5.96 -9.18 10.25
CA MET A 292 -4.71 -9.04 11.01
C MET A 292 -4.60 -7.65 11.64
N ILE A 293 -4.90 -6.59 10.89
CA ILE A 293 -4.87 -5.21 11.42
C ILE A 293 -5.94 -5.02 12.49
N SER A 294 -7.17 -5.49 12.25
CA SER A 294 -8.26 -5.41 13.23
C SER A 294 -7.91 -6.09 14.55
N LYS A 295 -7.30 -7.27 14.48
CA LYS A 295 -6.90 -8.08 15.65
C LYS A 295 -5.53 -7.70 16.22
N LYS A 296 -4.84 -6.72 15.65
CA LYS A 296 -3.47 -6.33 16.03
C LYS A 296 -2.46 -7.47 15.94
N ILE A 297 -2.60 -8.31 14.91
CA ILE A 297 -1.67 -9.38 14.60
C ILE A 297 -0.64 -8.81 13.62
N ALA A 298 0.57 -8.54 14.09
CA ALA A 298 1.65 -8.00 13.27
C ALA A 298 2.66 -9.10 12.94
N ASP A 299 2.92 -9.31 11.64
CA ASP A 299 3.89 -10.29 11.15
C ASP A 299 4.54 -9.76 9.87
N SER A 300 5.86 -9.66 9.82
CA SER A 300 6.56 -9.11 8.65
C SER A 300 6.58 -10.04 7.42
N ALA A 301 6.13 -11.30 7.57
CA ALA A 301 5.79 -12.15 6.41
C ALA A 301 4.48 -11.70 5.72
N VAL A 302 3.75 -10.77 6.34
CA VAL A 302 2.57 -10.06 5.82
C VAL A 302 2.78 -8.58 6.12
N PRO A 303 3.62 -7.86 5.37
CA PRO A 303 4.07 -6.50 5.75
C PRO A 303 2.93 -5.53 6.03
N MET A 304 1.83 -5.59 5.26
CA MET A 304 0.64 -4.76 5.48
C MET A 304 0.10 -4.89 6.92
N SER A 305 0.25 -6.06 7.56
CA SER A 305 -0.21 -6.29 8.93
C SER A 305 0.49 -5.39 9.97
N LEU A 306 1.69 -4.89 9.64
CA LEU A 306 2.45 -4.00 10.52
C LEU A 306 1.75 -2.65 10.72
N LEU A 307 0.87 -2.26 9.80
CA LEU A 307 0.03 -1.07 9.92
C LEU A 307 -0.94 -1.15 11.12
N ALA A 308 -1.12 -2.32 11.73
CA ALA A 308 -1.89 -2.49 12.95
C ALA A 308 -1.48 -1.53 14.10
N ASP A 309 -0.23 -1.10 14.11
CA ASP A 309 0.33 -0.20 15.12
C ASP A 309 0.37 1.27 14.67
N HIS A 310 -0.01 1.58 13.43
CA HIS A 310 -0.15 2.97 13.00
C HIS A 310 -1.42 3.59 13.59
N PRO A 311 -1.38 4.84 14.09
CA PRO A 311 -2.51 5.42 14.83
C PRO A 311 -3.74 5.72 13.98
N ASN A 312 -3.60 5.80 12.66
CA ASN A 312 -4.69 6.17 11.76
C ASN A 312 -4.54 5.45 10.42
N VAL A 313 -5.21 4.31 10.28
CA VAL A 313 -5.24 3.47 9.06
C VAL A 313 -6.67 3.39 8.54
N GLN A 314 -6.80 3.51 7.25
CA GLN A 314 -8.08 3.30 6.56
C GLN A 314 -7.89 2.34 5.38
N PHE A 315 -8.69 1.29 5.34
CA PHE A 315 -8.81 0.41 4.19
C PHE A 315 -10.11 0.74 3.45
N ASN A 316 -9.96 0.94 2.15
CA ASN A 316 -11.02 1.33 1.23
C ASN A 316 -11.23 0.21 0.22
N PHE A 317 -12.45 -0.27 0.11
CA PHE A 317 -12.79 -1.38 -0.78
C PHE A 317 -13.90 -0.99 -1.74
N TYR A 318 -13.75 -1.36 -3.00
CA TYR A 318 -14.87 -1.47 -3.92
C TYR A 318 -15.59 -2.78 -3.63
N ARG A 319 -16.79 -2.71 -3.02
CA ARG A 319 -17.54 -3.86 -2.51
C ARG A 319 -17.77 -4.96 -3.57
N PRO A 320 -18.24 -4.65 -4.80
CA PRO A 320 -18.42 -5.68 -5.82
C PRO A 320 -17.12 -6.35 -6.28
N GLY A 321 -15.97 -5.69 -6.10
CA GLY A 321 -14.65 -6.21 -6.49
C GLY A 321 -14.03 -7.20 -5.51
N ILE A 322 -14.58 -7.36 -4.27
CA ILE A 322 -13.94 -8.19 -3.25
C ILE A 322 -13.95 -9.69 -3.61
N GLY A 323 -15.01 -10.19 -4.19
CA GLY A 323 -15.15 -11.60 -4.55
C GLY A 323 -15.20 -12.57 -3.37
N PRO A 324 -15.54 -13.84 -3.60
CA PRO A 324 -15.53 -14.91 -2.61
C PRO A 324 -14.13 -15.50 -2.43
N CYS A 325 -13.91 -16.20 -1.31
CA CYS A 325 -12.75 -17.08 -1.10
C CYS A 325 -13.07 -18.56 -1.42
N ALA A 326 -14.21 -18.83 -2.05
CA ALA A 326 -14.59 -20.17 -2.49
C ALA A 326 -13.68 -20.63 -3.63
N VAL A 327 -13.39 -21.93 -3.65
CA VAL A 327 -12.70 -22.53 -4.79
C VAL A 327 -13.70 -22.65 -5.94
N GLU A 328 -13.45 -21.94 -7.02
CA GLU A 328 -14.23 -22.00 -8.25
C GLU A 328 -13.34 -22.47 -9.39
N MET A 329 -13.80 -23.50 -10.09
CA MET A 329 -13.10 -24.00 -11.29
C MET A 329 -13.62 -23.24 -12.51
N HIS A 330 -12.73 -22.61 -13.25
CA HIS A 330 -13.02 -21.85 -14.47
C HIS A 330 -12.69 -22.65 -15.72
#